data_c458ee6e434b84559fce38beaff9eb1f
#
_entry.id   c458ee6e434b84559fce38beaff9eb1f
#
_cell.length_a   1.000
_cell.length_b   1.000
_cell.length_c   1.000
_cell.angle_alpha   90.00
_cell.angle_beta   90.00
_cell.angle_gamma   90.00
#
_symmetry.space_group_name_H-M   'P 1'
#
loop_
_entity.id
_entity.type
_entity.pdbx_description
1 polymer ?
#
loop_
_entity_poly.entity_id
_entity_poly.type
_entity_poly.pdbx_seq_one_letter_code
_entity_poly.pdbx_strand_id
1 'polypeptide(L)'
;MKELNIALLGLGTVGSGVVKIIEENRQQIIDTLNKDIVIKHILVRDKSKKRPINISRYHLTEDVNEILNDDSIDIVIEVMGGIEPTVDWLRDALKSGKHVITANKDLLAVHLKLLEDLAEEKGLALKFEASVAGGIPIVNAINNGLNANNISKFMGILNGTSNFILSKMTREQTTFEDALDEAQRLGFAEADPTDDVEGIDAARKVVITSYLSFNQVIKLNDVKVRGISQTTLSDINVADKLGYKIKLIGKGTYQNSKVNASVEPTLIHKSHQLATVEDEYNAIYVVGDAVGDTMFYGKGAGSLATGSAVVSDLLNVALFFESNTHTLPPHFELKTDATREIMDTEDVVAIQEKLNYYVVLNSDLSKEKFESLLKETLPFHKSLQVEQRDEQTYGVVIIGLDQSPEDVLSKADFNIEKIYPVERV
;
A
#
# COMPACT_ATOMS: atom_id res chain seq x y z
N MET A 1 12.70 35.46 13.54
CA MET A 1 12.63 33.98 13.42
C MET A 1 12.90 33.68 11.96
N LYS A 2 13.66 32.64 11.66
CA LYS A 2 13.83 32.20 10.27
C LYS A 2 12.51 31.61 9.76
N GLU A 3 12.20 31.82 8.50
CA GLU A 3 11.01 31.27 7.85
C GLU A 3 11.41 30.08 6.95
N LEU A 4 10.53 29.08 6.86
CA LEU A 4 10.57 28.02 5.88
C LEU A 4 9.38 28.22 4.94
N ASN A 5 9.66 28.58 3.69
CA ASN A 5 8.64 28.93 2.73
C ASN A 5 8.20 27.71 1.95
N ILE A 6 6.92 27.42 1.93
CA ILE A 6 6.37 26.27 1.21
C ILE A 6 5.30 26.71 0.20
N ALA A 7 5.15 25.95 -0.85
CA ALA A 7 4.00 26.01 -1.74
C ALA A 7 3.22 24.71 -1.69
N LEU A 8 1.89 24.81 -1.76
CA LEU A 8 0.99 23.68 -1.73
C LEU A 8 0.29 23.53 -3.09
N LEU A 9 0.51 22.42 -3.78
CA LEU A 9 -0.21 22.08 -5.01
C LEU A 9 -1.44 21.24 -4.65
N GLY A 10 -2.60 21.90 -4.60
CA GLY A 10 -3.88 21.29 -4.25
C GLY A 10 -4.38 21.69 -2.85
N LEU A 11 -5.66 22.07 -2.79
CA LEU A 11 -6.37 22.41 -1.56
C LEU A 11 -7.71 21.63 -1.48
N GLY A 12 -7.60 20.32 -1.73
CA GLY A 12 -8.68 19.35 -1.52
C GLY A 12 -8.70 18.80 -0.09
N THR A 13 -9.14 17.56 0.04
CA THR A 13 -9.22 16.85 1.34
C THR A 13 -7.88 16.82 2.08
N VAL A 14 -6.81 16.38 1.41
CA VAL A 14 -5.48 16.27 2.00
C VAL A 14 -4.85 17.62 2.23
N GLY A 15 -4.85 18.52 1.24
CA GLY A 15 -4.28 19.85 1.36
C GLY A 15 -4.94 20.69 2.46
N SER A 16 -6.26 20.58 2.65
CA SER A 16 -6.95 21.22 3.78
C SER A 16 -6.51 20.64 5.13
N GLY A 17 -6.24 19.33 5.18
CA GLY A 17 -5.67 18.68 6.38
C GLY A 17 -4.27 19.17 6.70
N VAL A 18 -3.41 19.31 5.69
CA VAL A 18 -2.05 19.85 5.85
C VAL A 18 -2.08 21.26 6.42
N VAL A 19 -2.86 22.14 5.81
CA VAL A 19 -3.02 23.53 6.31
C VAL A 19 -3.50 23.54 7.74
N LYS A 20 -4.55 22.76 8.05
CA LYS A 20 -5.12 22.70 9.40
C LYS A 20 -4.10 22.23 10.43
N ILE A 21 -3.32 21.19 10.15
CA ILE A 21 -2.29 20.68 11.08
C ILE A 21 -1.20 21.70 11.31
N ILE A 22 -0.71 22.37 10.25
CA ILE A 22 0.31 23.42 10.38
C ILE A 22 -0.21 24.57 11.25
N GLU A 23 -1.48 24.97 11.08
CA GLU A 23 -2.09 26.05 11.87
C GLU A 23 -2.31 25.68 13.33
N GLU A 24 -2.93 24.53 13.58
CA GLU A 24 -3.27 24.09 14.94
C GLU A 24 -2.04 23.74 15.77
N ASN A 25 -0.99 23.18 15.14
CA ASN A 25 0.24 22.78 15.82
C ASN A 25 1.40 23.79 15.63
N ARG A 26 1.10 25.01 15.16
CA ARG A 26 2.13 26.00 14.78
C ARG A 26 3.19 26.21 15.85
N GLN A 27 2.79 26.39 17.13
CA GLN A 27 3.76 26.62 18.20
C GLN A 27 4.67 25.41 18.41
N GLN A 28 4.12 24.21 18.43
CA GLN A 28 4.90 22.98 18.56
C GLN A 28 5.87 22.79 17.40
N ILE A 29 5.45 23.13 16.18
CA ILE A 29 6.29 23.09 14.98
C ILE A 29 7.45 24.08 15.11
N ILE A 30 7.16 25.32 15.53
CA ILE A 30 8.17 26.35 15.77
C ILE A 30 9.18 25.89 16.83
N ASP A 31 8.70 25.34 17.94
CA ASP A 31 9.56 24.86 19.04
C ASP A 31 10.47 23.70 18.57
N THR A 32 9.98 22.88 17.64
CA THR A 32 10.73 21.76 17.06
C THR A 32 11.78 22.22 16.03
N LEU A 33 11.39 23.15 15.15
CA LEU A 33 12.20 23.55 13.99
C LEU A 33 13.02 24.83 14.23
N ASN A 34 12.75 25.60 15.28
CA ASN A 34 13.21 26.96 15.46
C ASN A 34 12.95 27.87 14.22
N LYS A 35 11.95 27.52 13.42
CA LYS A 35 11.50 28.18 12.20
C LYS A 35 9.98 28.23 12.16
N ASP A 36 9.44 29.26 11.52
CA ASP A 36 8.01 29.31 11.20
C ASP A 36 7.78 28.81 9.76
N ILE A 37 6.73 28.00 9.57
CA ILE A 37 6.34 27.54 8.24
C ILE A 37 5.40 28.58 7.62
N VAL A 38 5.80 29.10 6.45
CA VAL A 38 5.02 30.08 5.70
C VAL A 38 4.51 29.45 4.41
N ILE A 39 3.18 29.31 4.30
CA ILE A 39 2.56 28.87 3.04
C ILE A 39 2.44 30.10 2.12
N LYS A 40 3.38 30.23 1.18
CA LYS A 40 3.47 31.34 0.24
C LYS A 40 2.37 31.28 -0.82
N HIS A 41 2.25 30.15 -1.47
CA HIS A 41 1.31 29.94 -2.57
C HIS A 41 0.52 28.65 -2.37
N ILE A 42 -0.72 28.67 -2.82
CA ILE A 42 -1.55 27.45 -2.92
C ILE A 42 -2.11 27.38 -4.34
N LEU A 43 -1.67 26.38 -5.12
CA LEU A 43 -2.22 26.12 -6.44
C LEU A 43 -3.59 25.45 -6.33
N VAL A 44 -4.56 25.98 -7.04
CA VAL A 44 -5.92 25.44 -7.12
C VAL A 44 -6.43 25.49 -8.56
N ARG A 45 -7.37 24.61 -8.92
CA ARG A 45 -8.05 24.65 -10.25
C ARG A 45 -9.06 25.79 -10.36
N ASP A 46 -9.64 26.21 -9.25
CA ASP A 46 -10.69 27.22 -9.18
C ASP A 46 -10.61 27.95 -7.83
N LYS A 47 -10.24 29.21 -7.89
CA LYS A 47 -10.13 30.11 -6.72
C LYS A 47 -11.48 30.39 -6.05
N SER A 48 -12.58 30.30 -6.81
CA SER A 48 -13.93 30.64 -6.33
C SER A 48 -14.57 29.50 -5.52
N LYS A 49 -14.05 28.27 -5.63
CA LYS A 49 -14.59 27.10 -4.91
C LYS A 49 -14.53 27.30 -3.40
N LYS A 50 -15.66 27.10 -2.72
CA LYS A 50 -15.71 27.10 -1.24
C LYS A 50 -14.90 25.95 -0.67
N ARG A 51 -14.17 26.21 0.40
CA ARG A 51 -13.29 25.25 1.09
C ARG A 51 -13.61 25.19 2.58
N PRO A 52 -13.33 24.07 3.25
CA PRO A 52 -13.67 23.90 4.68
C PRO A 52 -12.75 24.67 5.62
N ILE A 53 -11.71 25.35 5.11
CA ILE A 53 -10.74 26.13 5.87
C ILE A 53 -10.82 27.62 5.49
N ASN A 54 -10.36 28.49 6.39
CA ASN A 54 -10.24 29.92 6.10
C ASN A 54 -9.04 30.18 5.19
N ILE A 55 -9.32 30.61 3.95
CA ILE A 55 -8.30 30.85 2.91
C ILE A 55 -7.89 32.32 2.78
N SER A 56 -8.48 33.26 3.55
CA SER A 56 -8.33 34.70 3.35
C SER A 56 -6.88 35.21 3.53
N ARG A 57 -6.04 34.45 4.19
CA ARG A 57 -4.64 34.80 4.46
C ARG A 57 -3.64 34.13 3.51
N TYR A 58 -4.12 33.29 2.59
CA TYR A 58 -3.27 32.57 1.65
C TYR A 58 -3.36 33.17 0.26
N HIS A 59 -2.23 33.20 -0.45
CA HIS A 59 -2.24 33.52 -1.86
C HIS A 59 -2.64 32.28 -2.66
N LEU A 60 -3.84 32.31 -3.24
CA LEU A 60 -4.31 31.26 -4.15
C LEU A 60 -3.90 31.62 -5.57
N THR A 61 -3.32 30.67 -6.29
CA THR A 61 -3.00 30.78 -7.70
C THR A 61 -3.63 29.64 -8.53
N GLU A 62 -3.87 29.91 -9.82
CA GLU A 62 -4.24 28.92 -10.84
C GLU A 62 -3.08 28.68 -11.83
N ASP A 63 -1.98 29.44 -11.66
CA ASP A 63 -0.79 29.33 -12.48
C ASP A 63 0.37 28.73 -11.67
N VAL A 64 0.80 27.53 -12.07
CA VAL A 64 1.93 26.84 -11.42
C VAL A 64 3.25 27.59 -11.58
N ASN A 65 3.38 28.41 -12.64
CA ASN A 65 4.62 29.17 -12.87
C ASN A 65 4.87 30.23 -11.79
N GLU A 66 3.83 30.75 -11.12
CA GLU A 66 4.02 31.62 -9.96
C GLU A 66 4.77 30.90 -8.82
N ILE A 67 4.65 29.58 -8.72
CA ILE A 67 5.32 28.76 -7.73
C ILE A 67 6.72 28.34 -8.21
N LEU A 68 6.81 27.85 -9.46
CA LEU A 68 8.06 27.33 -10.00
C LEU A 68 9.14 28.40 -10.17
N ASN A 69 8.72 29.64 -10.48
CA ASN A 69 9.61 30.80 -10.68
C ASN A 69 9.85 31.64 -9.41
N ASP A 70 9.25 31.30 -8.27
CA ASP A 70 9.52 31.98 -7.00
C ASP A 70 10.72 31.32 -6.28
N ASP A 71 11.89 31.94 -6.38
CA ASP A 71 13.13 31.47 -5.75
C ASP A 71 13.08 31.47 -4.22
N SER A 72 12.08 32.11 -3.61
CA SER A 72 11.92 32.13 -2.17
C SER A 72 11.22 30.90 -1.59
N ILE A 73 10.71 29.99 -2.45
CA ILE A 73 10.07 28.75 -2.04
C ILE A 73 11.12 27.66 -1.86
N ASP A 74 11.16 27.10 -0.65
CA ASP A 74 12.09 26.02 -0.29
C ASP A 74 11.53 24.63 -0.63
N ILE A 75 10.21 24.43 -0.41
CA ILE A 75 9.56 23.12 -0.53
C ILE A 75 8.24 23.23 -1.31
N VAL A 76 8.03 22.32 -2.25
CA VAL A 76 6.77 22.12 -2.95
C VAL A 76 6.09 20.86 -2.41
N ILE A 77 4.86 21.00 -1.95
CA ILE A 77 4.02 19.90 -1.45
C ILE A 77 2.91 19.65 -2.46
N GLU A 78 2.85 18.45 -3.05
CA GLU A 78 1.87 18.04 -4.05
C GLU A 78 0.85 17.06 -3.44
N VAL A 79 -0.42 17.45 -3.49
CA VAL A 79 -1.56 16.68 -2.97
C VAL A 79 -2.80 16.81 -3.89
N MET A 80 -2.56 16.91 -5.20
CA MET A 80 -3.62 17.09 -6.20
C MET A 80 -4.07 15.79 -6.85
N GLY A 81 -3.15 14.84 -7.00
CA GLY A 81 -3.34 13.63 -7.79
C GLY A 81 -3.20 13.86 -9.30
N GLY A 82 -3.36 12.78 -10.08
CA GLY A 82 -3.11 12.76 -11.52
C GLY A 82 -1.62 12.64 -11.86
N ILE A 83 -1.31 12.12 -13.03
CA ILE A 83 0.09 11.92 -13.48
C ILE A 83 0.55 13.12 -14.27
N GLU A 84 -0.15 13.41 -15.38
CA GLU A 84 0.12 14.56 -16.23
C GLU A 84 -0.86 15.71 -15.90
N PRO A 85 -0.41 16.94 -15.85
CA PRO A 85 0.97 17.45 -16.04
C PRO A 85 1.81 17.46 -14.74
N THR A 86 1.34 16.84 -13.67
CA THR A 86 1.92 16.92 -12.32
C THR A 86 3.38 16.45 -12.29
N VAL A 87 3.73 15.41 -13.03
CA VAL A 87 5.10 14.89 -13.06
C VAL A 87 6.09 15.93 -13.60
N ASP A 88 5.71 16.70 -14.62
CA ASP A 88 6.56 17.75 -15.15
C ASP A 88 6.74 18.90 -14.15
N TRP A 89 5.70 19.27 -13.43
CA TRP A 89 5.78 20.29 -12.38
C TRP A 89 6.69 19.87 -11.22
N LEU A 90 6.66 18.61 -10.80
CA LEU A 90 7.57 18.12 -9.78
C LEU A 90 9.02 18.06 -10.27
N ARG A 91 9.23 17.65 -11.52
CA ARG A 91 10.57 17.70 -12.14
C ARG A 91 11.12 19.12 -12.22
N ASP A 92 10.29 20.08 -12.61
CA ASP A 92 10.70 21.48 -12.72
C ASP A 92 10.91 22.13 -11.35
N ALA A 93 10.14 21.75 -10.33
CA ALA A 93 10.41 22.13 -8.94
C ALA A 93 11.78 21.63 -8.47
N LEU A 94 12.12 20.34 -8.68
CA LEU A 94 13.44 19.79 -8.37
C LEU A 94 14.55 20.51 -9.16
N LYS A 95 14.37 20.75 -10.47
CA LYS A 95 15.36 21.47 -11.29
C LYS A 95 15.60 22.91 -10.82
N SER A 96 14.57 23.57 -10.28
CA SER A 96 14.66 24.93 -9.72
C SER A 96 15.13 24.97 -8.26
N GLY A 97 15.63 23.85 -7.72
CA GLY A 97 16.25 23.80 -6.40
C GLY A 97 15.26 23.69 -5.24
N LYS A 98 14.02 23.26 -5.49
CA LYS A 98 12.99 23.09 -4.47
C LYS A 98 12.88 21.63 -4.06
N HIS A 99 12.80 21.35 -2.75
CA HIS A 99 12.46 20.02 -2.26
C HIS A 99 11.02 19.66 -2.60
N VAL A 100 10.73 18.39 -2.76
CA VAL A 100 9.41 17.90 -3.14
C VAL A 100 8.87 16.92 -2.10
N ILE A 101 7.59 17.13 -1.73
CA ILE A 101 6.81 16.19 -0.93
C ILE A 101 5.54 15.88 -1.72
N THR A 102 5.20 14.61 -1.89
CA THR A 102 4.01 14.22 -2.64
C THR A 102 3.22 13.11 -1.96
N ALA A 103 1.89 13.15 -2.09
CA ALA A 103 1.00 12.06 -1.68
C ALA A 103 0.47 11.25 -2.89
N ASN A 104 1.00 11.51 -4.09
CA ASN A 104 0.46 11.04 -5.35
C ASN A 104 0.97 9.64 -5.73
N LYS A 105 0.28 8.64 -5.23
CA LYS A 105 0.62 7.23 -5.50
C LYS A 105 0.57 6.86 -6.98
N ASP A 106 -0.35 7.50 -7.75
CA ASP A 106 -0.53 7.18 -9.17
C ASP A 106 0.70 7.61 -9.98
N LEU A 107 1.21 8.79 -9.67
CA LEU A 107 2.43 9.33 -10.25
C LEU A 107 3.67 8.54 -9.81
N LEU A 108 3.77 8.23 -8.52
CA LEU A 108 4.92 7.52 -7.97
C LEU A 108 5.00 6.07 -8.45
N ALA A 109 3.88 5.38 -8.64
CA ALA A 109 3.87 4.03 -9.19
C ALA A 109 4.50 3.93 -10.60
N VAL A 110 4.62 5.06 -11.31
CA VAL A 110 5.20 5.12 -12.67
C VAL A 110 6.55 5.83 -12.69
N HIS A 111 6.70 6.90 -11.89
CA HIS A 111 7.81 7.84 -12.05
C HIS A 111 8.70 7.99 -10.78
N LEU A 112 8.51 7.15 -9.74
CA LEU A 112 9.28 7.28 -8.49
C LEU A 112 10.78 7.31 -8.73
N LYS A 113 11.32 6.32 -9.44
CA LYS A 113 12.75 6.22 -9.70
C LYS A 113 13.30 7.43 -10.47
N LEU A 114 12.56 7.92 -11.45
CA LEU A 114 12.94 9.13 -12.21
C LEU A 114 13.06 10.37 -11.33
N LEU A 115 12.06 10.56 -10.42
CA LEU A 115 12.04 11.73 -9.53
C LEU A 115 13.10 11.61 -8.43
N GLU A 116 13.33 10.41 -7.94
CA GLU A 116 14.35 10.12 -6.93
C GLU A 116 15.76 10.37 -7.47
N ASP A 117 16.08 9.86 -8.68
CA ASP A 117 17.36 10.11 -9.34
C ASP A 117 17.60 11.59 -9.56
N LEU A 118 16.57 12.34 -9.97
CA LEU A 118 16.68 13.78 -10.16
C LEU A 118 16.88 14.52 -8.84
N ALA A 119 16.16 14.11 -7.79
CA ALA A 119 16.32 14.71 -6.46
C ALA A 119 17.74 14.47 -5.92
N GLU A 120 18.27 13.26 -6.07
CA GLU A 120 19.63 12.89 -5.68
C GLU A 120 20.68 13.70 -6.48
N GLU A 121 20.56 13.78 -7.83
CA GLU A 121 21.44 14.59 -8.69
C GLU A 121 21.51 16.05 -8.22
N LYS A 122 20.38 16.60 -7.74
CA LYS A 122 20.28 17.99 -7.27
C LYS A 122 20.60 18.17 -5.79
N GLY A 123 20.85 17.10 -5.04
CA GLY A 123 21.02 17.15 -3.58
C GLY A 123 19.75 17.60 -2.84
N LEU A 124 18.59 17.26 -3.38
CA LEU A 124 17.27 17.66 -2.87
C LEU A 124 16.52 16.46 -2.28
N ALA A 125 15.58 16.73 -1.39
CA ALA A 125 14.70 15.71 -0.84
C ALA A 125 13.49 15.48 -1.76
N LEU A 126 13.17 14.21 -2.01
CA LEU A 126 11.88 13.73 -2.43
C LEU A 126 11.29 12.91 -1.28
N LYS A 127 10.13 13.30 -0.74
CA LYS A 127 9.45 12.59 0.34
C LYS A 127 8.01 12.26 -0.06
N PHE A 128 7.52 11.09 0.40
CA PHE A 128 6.23 10.59 -0.07
C PHE A 128 5.54 9.63 0.90
N GLU A 129 5.68 9.86 2.21
CA GLU A 129 5.05 9.04 3.27
C GLU A 129 3.56 8.84 3.03
N ALA A 130 2.87 9.92 2.67
CA ALA A 130 1.42 9.92 2.47
C ALA A 130 0.92 9.12 1.24
N SER A 131 1.82 8.66 0.38
CA SER A 131 1.47 7.90 -0.83
C SER A 131 1.09 6.43 -0.55
N VAL A 132 1.56 5.87 0.56
CA VAL A 132 1.26 4.49 0.97
C VAL A 132 0.59 4.48 2.33
N ALA A 133 -0.60 3.88 2.42
CA ALA A 133 -1.35 3.70 3.67
C ALA A 133 -1.59 4.98 4.50
N GLY A 134 -1.66 6.13 3.85
CA GLY A 134 -2.11 7.41 4.39
C GLY A 134 -1.40 7.85 5.66
N GLY A 135 -2.02 7.66 6.84
CA GLY A 135 -1.45 8.08 8.12
C GLY A 135 -0.50 7.08 8.78
N ILE A 136 -0.28 5.91 8.17
CA ILE A 136 0.65 4.89 8.69
C ILE A 136 2.08 5.22 8.23
N PRO A 137 3.06 5.40 9.13
CA PRO A 137 4.41 5.84 8.77
C PRO A 137 5.26 4.70 8.21
N ILE A 138 4.82 4.05 7.12
CA ILE A 138 5.46 2.85 6.58
C ILE A 138 6.69 3.15 5.73
N VAL A 139 6.68 4.24 4.93
CA VAL A 139 7.83 4.63 4.11
C VAL A 139 9.01 4.97 5.03
N ASN A 140 8.74 5.74 6.07
CA ASN A 140 9.75 6.12 7.06
C ASN A 140 10.22 4.91 7.89
N ALA A 141 9.29 4.00 8.24
CA ALA A 141 9.65 2.77 8.95
C ALA A 141 10.59 1.90 8.12
N ILE A 142 10.31 1.67 6.83
CA ILE A 142 11.17 0.88 5.95
C ILE A 142 12.52 1.58 5.77
N ASN A 143 12.54 2.88 5.43
CA ASN A 143 13.76 3.60 5.08
C ASN A 143 14.67 3.88 6.27
N ASN A 144 14.12 4.09 7.47
CA ASN A 144 14.89 4.50 8.64
C ASN A 144 14.83 3.49 9.79
N GLY A 145 13.64 2.97 10.12
CA GLY A 145 13.45 2.09 11.26
C GLY A 145 13.88 0.64 11.03
N LEU A 146 13.71 0.17 9.79
CA LEU A 146 14.01 -1.22 9.41
C LEU A 146 15.24 -1.36 8.50
N ASN A 147 15.96 -0.28 8.23
CA ASN A 147 17.09 -0.22 7.30
C ASN A 147 18.28 -1.14 7.66
N ALA A 148 18.33 -1.66 8.87
CA ALA A 148 19.31 -2.66 9.29
C ALA A 148 18.91 -4.10 8.91
N ASN A 149 17.74 -4.29 8.27
CA ASN A 149 17.19 -5.60 7.92
C ASN A 149 17.15 -5.81 6.42
N ASN A 150 17.31 -7.07 5.99
CA ASN A 150 16.89 -7.49 4.67
C ASN A 150 15.40 -7.86 4.75
N ILE A 151 14.56 -7.06 4.11
CA ILE A 151 13.13 -7.33 4.04
C ILE A 151 12.92 -8.41 2.97
N SER A 152 12.35 -9.54 3.35
CA SER A 152 12.06 -10.66 2.46
C SER A 152 10.61 -10.66 1.95
N LYS A 153 9.69 -10.11 2.74
CA LYS A 153 8.25 -10.12 2.46
C LYS A 153 7.58 -8.92 3.11
N PHE A 154 6.59 -8.38 2.41
CA PHE A 154 5.55 -7.56 3.04
C PHE A 154 4.17 -8.05 2.61
N MET A 155 3.17 -7.82 3.46
CA MET A 155 1.75 -8.03 3.18
C MET A 155 0.96 -6.88 3.78
N GLY A 156 -0.13 -6.46 3.13
CA GLY A 156 -0.91 -5.37 3.68
C GLY A 156 -2.35 -5.33 3.22
N ILE A 157 -3.20 -4.86 4.11
CA ILE A 157 -4.52 -4.33 3.80
C ILE A 157 -4.30 -2.86 3.45
N LEU A 158 -4.18 -2.57 2.15
CA LEU A 158 -3.72 -1.29 1.63
C LEU A 158 -4.85 -0.39 1.13
N ASN A 159 -6.09 -0.89 1.11
CA ASN A 159 -7.26 -0.16 0.67
C ASN A 159 -8.37 -0.27 1.73
N GLY A 160 -8.83 0.87 2.24
CA GLY A 160 -9.84 0.93 3.30
C GLY A 160 -11.25 0.59 2.82
N THR A 161 -11.60 0.94 1.60
CA THR A 161 -12.93 0.69 1.01
C THR A 161 -13.18 -0.81 0.88
N SER A 162 -12.26 -1.53 0.26
CA SER A 162 -12.36 -2.98 0.09
C SER A 162 -12.35 -3.73 1.43
N ASN A 163 -11.54 -3.27 2.41
CA ASN A 163 -11.55 -3.85 3.75
C ASN A 163 -12.85 -3.58 4.50
N PHE A 164 -13.44 -2.39 4.37
CA PHE A 164 -14.76 -2.07 4.93
C PHE A 164 -15.83 -2.99 4.36
N ILE A 165 -15.87 -3.16 3.02
CA ILE A 165 -16.85 -4.02 2.35
C ILE A 165 -16.73 -5.47 2.86
N LEU A 166 -15.53 -6.07 2.84
CA LEU A 166 -15.31 -7.44 3.31
C LEU A 166 -15.60 -7.60 4.81
N SER A 167 -15.27 -6.61 5.64
CA SER A 167 -15.59 -6.62 7.07
C SER A 167 -17.08 -6.60 7.31
N LYS A 168 -17.82 -5.76 6.56
CA LYS A 168 -19.26 -5.66 6.64
C LYS A 168 -19.96 -6.94 6.17
N MET A 169 -19.57 -7.49 5.02
CA MET A 169 -20.07 -8.77 4.52
C MET A 169 -19.90 -9.88 5.57
N THR A 170 -18.73 -9.92 6.22
CA THR A 170 -18.42 -10.93 7.25
C THR A 170 -19.28 -10.75 8.50
N ARG A 171 -19.37 -9.53 9.02
CA ARG A 171 -20.04 -9.24 10.30
C ARG A 171 -21.56 -9.25 10.21
N GLU A 172 -22.09 -8.64 9.14
CA GLU A 172 -23.53 -8.42 8.98
C GLU A 172 -24.19 -9.45 8.05
N GLN A 173 -23.40 -10.37 7.48
CA GLN A 173 -23.88 -11.40 6.56
C GLN A 173 -24.65 -10.81 5.36
N THR A 174 -24.18 -9.69 4.85
CA THR A 174 -24.77 -8.95 3.73
C THR A 174 -24.05 -9.24 2.41
N THR A 175 -24.65 -8.91 1.28
CA THR A 175 -24.07 -9.08 -0.05
C THR A 175 -22.96 -8.06 -0.32
N PHE A 176 -22.18 -8.29 -1.38
CA PHE A 176 -21.17 -7.34 -1.83
C PHE A 176 -21.83 -6.01 -2.25
N GLU A 177 -22.94 -6.08 -2.97
CA GLU A 177 -23.68 -4.92 -3.48
C GLU A 177 -24.19 -4.05 -2.33
N ASP A 178 -24.85 -4.66 -1.32
CA ASP A 178 -25.38 -3.93 -0.16
C ASP A 178 -24.23 -3.28 0.66
N ALA A 179 -23.11 -3.99 0.82
CA ALA A 179 -21.94 -3.47 1.54
C ALA A 179 -21.26 -2.32 0.78
N LEU A 180 -21.22 -2.38 -0.56
CA LEU A 180 -20.71 -1.31 -1.43
C LEU A 180 -21.62 -0.07 -1.38
N ASP A 181 -22.93 -0.24 -1.49
CA ASP A 181 -23.90 0.86 -1.40
C ASP A 181 -23.74 1.61 -0.04
N GLU A 182 -23.52 0.87 1.03
CA GLU A 182 -23.27 1.51 2.31
C GLU A 182 -21.91 2.21 2.39
N ALA A 183 -20.86 1.64 1.80
CA ALA A 183 -19.56 2.30 1.72
C ALA A 183 -19.67 3.64 0.96
N GLN A 184 -20.44 3.69 -0.11
CA GLN A 184 -20.72 4.91 -0.86
C GLN A 184 -21.54 5.92 -0.04
N ARG A 185 -22.58 5.47 0.66
CA ARG A 185 -23.41 6.32 1.53
C ARG A 185 -22.63 6.95 2.67
N LEU A 186 -21.64 6.23 3.22
CA LEU A 186 -20.77 6.70 4.30
C LEU A 186 -19.58 7.53 3.79
N GLY A 187 -19.36 7.57 2.45
CA GLY A 187 -18.27 8.30 1.83
C GLY A 187 -16.92 7.58 1.85
N PHE A 188 -16.91 6.27 2.10
CA PHE A 188 -15.71 5.43 1.96
C PHE A 188 -15.43 5.03 0.52
N ALA A 189 -16.46 4.93 -0.32
CA ALA A 189 -16.36 4.69 -1.75
C ALA A 189 -16.93 5.87 -2.55
N GLU A 190 -16.29 6.18 -3.67
CA GLU A 190 -16.79 7.12 -4.67
C GLU A 190 -17.87 6.48 -5.55
N ALA A 191 -18.50 7.28 -6.42
CA ALA A 191 -19.52 6.80 -7.37
C ALA A 191 -18.96 5.74 -8.34
N ASP A 192 -17.70 5.87 -8.75
CA ASP A 192 -16.95 4.83 -9.44
C ASP A 192 -15.91 4.22 -8.47
N PRO A 193 -16.20 3.06 -7.86
CA PRO A 193 -15.33 2.42 -6.89
C PRO A 193 -14.31 1.46 -7.51
N THR A 194 -14.19 1.41 -8.84
CA THR A 194 -13.43 0.38 -9.57
C THR A 194 -11.99 0.25 -9.06
N ASP A 195 -11.28 1.36 -8.88
CA ASP A 195 -9.90 1.35 -8.37
C ASP A 195 -9.77 0.68 -7.00
N ASP A 196 -10.79 0.83 -6.14
CA ASP A 196 -10.83 0.25 -4.81
C ASP A 196 -11.19 -1.24 -4.85
N VAL A 197 -12.31 -1.58 -5.50
CA VAL A 197 -12.87 -2.94 -5.44
C VAL A 197 -12.14 -3.92 -6.34
N GLU A 198 -11.53 -3.45 -7.45
CA GLU A 198 -10.71 -4.28 -8.33
C GLU A 198 -9.24 -4.31 -7.93
N GLY A 199 -8.84 -3.63 -6.82
CA GLY A 199 -7.52 -3.72 -6.24
C GLY A 199 -6.44 -2.87 -6.92
N ILE A 200 -6.82 -1.97 -7.82
CA ILE A 200 -5.89 -1.14 -8.59
C ILE A 200 -5.17 -0.13 -7.69
N ASP A 201 -5.91 0.51 -6.76
CA ASP A 201 -5.32 1.40 -5.74
C ASP A 201 -4.28 0.66 -4.89
N ALA A 202 -4.60 -0.54 -4.42
CA ALA A 202 -3.67 -1.37 -3.66
C ALA A 202 -2.45 -1.79 -4.49
N ALA A 203 -2.62 -2.07 -5.79
CA ALA A 203 -1.52 -2.45 -6.68
C ALA A 203 -0.51 -1.32 -6.87
N ARG A 204 -0.94 -0.07 -7.00
CA ARG A 204 -0.03 1.09 -7.05
C ARG A 204 0.80 1.19 -5.77
N LYS A 205 0.18 0.97 -4.61
CA LYS A 205 0.89 0.96 -3.32
C LYS A 205 1.86 -0.22 -3.19
N VAL A 206 1.51 -1.40 -3.74
CA VAL A 206 2.41 -2.56 -3.81
C VAL A 206 3.64 -2.25 -4.66
N VAL A 207 3.50 -1.56 -5.79
CA VAL A 207 4.64 -1.13 -6.62
C VAL A 207 5.61 -0.26 -5.80
N ILE A 208 5.09 0.77 -5.13
CA ILE A 208 5.91 1.69 -4.31
C ILE A 208 6.56 0.92 -3.14
N THR A 209 5.79 0.09 -2.43
CA THR A 209 6.30 -0.68 -1.29
C THR A 209 7.34 -1.71 -1.71
N SER A 210 7.20 -2.33 -2.89
CA SER A 210 8.20 -3.24 -3.46
C SER A 210 9.52 -2.54 -3.74
N TYR A 211 9.47 -1.33 -4.31
CA TYR A 211 10.65 -0.52 -4.52
C TYR A 211 11.37 -0.21 -3.20
N LEU A 212 10.61 0.26 -2.20
CA LEU A 212 11.16 0.58 -0.87
C LEU A 212 11.77 -0.63 -0.16
N SER A 213 11.08 -1.78 -0.23
CA SER A 213 11.48 -2.98 0.51
C SER A 213 12.62 -3.75 -0.15
N PHE A 214 12.68 -3.76 -1.49
CA PHE A 214 13.55 -4.66 -2.24
C PHE A 214 14.53 -3.93 -3.16
N ASN A 215 14.44 -2.59 -3.27
CA ASN A 215 15.19 -1.78 -4.24
C ASN A 215 15.06 -2.29 -5.68
N GLN A 216 13.88 -2.75 -6.05
CA GLN A 216 13.57 -3.29 -7.37
C GLN A 216 12.41 -2.51 -7.99
N VAL A 217 12.63 -1.96 -9.18
CA VAL A 217 11.58 -1.31 -9.95
C VAL A 217 10.73 -2.37 -10.62
N ILE A 218 9.46 -2.45 -10.23
CA ILE A 218 8.45 -3.26 -10.91
C ILE A 218 7.40 -2.34 -11.54
N LYS A 219 6.78 -2.79 -12.62
CA LYS A 219 5.68 -2.05 -13.26
C LYS A 219 4.35 -2.50 -12.70
N LEU A 220 3.34 -1.65 -12.81
CA LEU A 220 1.98 -1.99 -12.39
C LEU A 220 1.46 -3.27 -13.07
N ASN A 221 1.80 -3.48 -14.34
CA ASN A 221 1.42 -4.68 -15.10
C ASN A 221 2.16 -5.96 -14.65
N ASP A 222 3.21 -5.84 -13.85
CA ASP A 222 3.92 -6.99 -13.29
C ASP A 222 3.26 -7.47 -11.98
N VAL A 223 2.32 -6.70 -11.44
CA VAL A 223 1.54 -7.07 -10.25
C VAL A 223 0.34 -7.90 -10.68
N LYS A 224 0.21 -9.11 -10.15
CA LYS A 224 -1.00 -9.91 -10.34
C LYS A 224 -2.15 -9.28 -9.55
N VAL A 225 -3.18 -8.80 -10.23
CA VAL A 225 -4.30 -8.10 -9.58
C VAL A 225 -5.60 -8.86 -9.78
N ARG A 226 -6.33 -9.07 -8.68
CA ARG A 226 -7.70 -9.58 -8.65
C ARG A 226 -8.47 -8.86 -7.55
N GLY A 227 -9.62 -8.26 -7.90
CA GLY A 227 -10.48 -7.53 -6.99
C GLY A 227 -11.36 -8.44 -6.13
N ILE A 228 -12.21 -7.78 -5.32
CA ILE A 228 -13.16 -8.44 -4.40
C ILE A 228 -14.57 -8.58 -4.99
N SER A 229 -14.85 -8.01 -6.17
CA SER A 229 -16.19 -8.00 -6.79
C SER A 229 -16.78 -9.39 -7.00
N GLN A 230 -15.94 -10.42 -7.15
CA GLN A 230 -16.35 -11.81 -7.30
C GLN A 230 -16.37 -12.60 -5.98
N THR A 231 -16.05 -11.97 -4.84
CA THR A 231 -16.10 -12.61 -3.52
C THR A 231 -17.53 -12.66 -3.02
N THR A 232 -18.06 -13.85 -2.78
CA THR A 232 -19.44 -14.04 -2.34
C THR A 232 -19.54 -14.23 -0.82
N LEU A 233 -20.74 -14.02 -0.27
CA LEU A 233 -21.01 -14.32 1.11
C LEU A 233 -20.79 -15.80 1.44
N SER A 234 -21.05 -16.69 0.48
CA SER A 234 -20.78 -18.12 0.63
C SER A 234 -19.29 -18.41 0.80
N ASP A 235 -18.41 -17.73 0.03
CA ASP A 235 -16.96 -17.86 0.18
C ASP A 235 -16.51 -17.43 1.58
N ILE A 236 -17.04 -16.31 2.07
CA ILE A 236 -16.77 -15.79 3.42
C ILE A 236 -17.19 -16.77 4.51
N ASN A 237 -18.39 -17.34 4.39
CA ASN A 237 -18.94 -18.26 5.37
C ASN A 237 -18.16 -19.58 5.45
N VAL A 238 -17.74 -20.10 4.29
CA VAL A 238 -16.92 -21.31 4.26
C VAL A 238 -15.52 -21.03 4.81
N ALA A 239 -14.90 -19.91 4.43
CA ALA A 239 -13.61 -19.49 4.99
C ALA A 239 -13.69 -19.35 6.52
N ASP A 240 -14.76 -18.74 7.03
CA ASP A 240 -14.97 -18.55 8.48
C ASP A 240 -15.07 -19.89 9.24
N LYS A 241 -15.82 -20.87 8.72
CA LYS A 241 -15.91 -22.23 9.27
C LYS A 241 -14.57 -22.96 9.26
N LEU A 242 -13.73 -22.71 8.25
CA LEU A 242 -12.39 -23.28 8.14
C LEU A 242 -11.35 -22.56 9.02
N GLY A 243 -11.75 -21.49 9.74
CA GLY A 243 -10.86 -20.74 10.63
C GLY A 243 -10.11 -19.58 9.98
N TYR A 244 -10.60 -19.07 8.84
CA TYR A 244 -9.99 -17.99 8.08
C TYR A 244 -10.93 -16.79 7.93
N LYS A 245 -10.35 -15.64 7.58
CA LYS A 245 -11.05 -14.46 7.06
C LYS A 245 -10.54 -14.14 5.65
N ILE A 246 -11.41 -13.68 4.77
CA ILE A 246 -11.01 -13.17 3.45
C ILE A 246 -10.69 -11.69 3.58
N LYS A 247 -9.49 -11.30 3.15
CA LYS A 247 -9.03 -9.91 3.07
C LYS A 247 -8.44 -9.65 1.68
N LEU A 248 -8.55 -8.43 1.16
CA LEU A 248 -7.79 -8.02 -0.02
C LEU A 248 -6.36 -7.69 0.41
N ILE A 249 -5.42 -8.55 0.03
CA ILE A 249 -4.02 -8.43 0.45
C ILE A 249 -3.14 -7.99 -0.71
N GLY A 250 -2.47 -6.85 -0.53
CA GLY A 250 -1.30 -6.50 -1.32
C GLY A 250 -0.07 -7.19 -0.74
N LYS A 251 0.67 -7.91 -1.56
CA LYS A 251 1.83 -8.71 -1.14
C LYS A 251 3.00 -8.49 -2.07
N GLY A 252 4.20 -8.39 -1.51
CA GLY A 252 5.46 -8.48 -2.21
C GLY A 252 6.39 -9.45 -1.52
N THR A 253 7.09 -10.28 -2.29
CA THR A 253 8.16 -11.17 -1.81
C THR A 253 9.38 -11.03 -2.70
N TYR A 254 10.57 -11.12 -2.10
CA TYR A 254 11.84 -11.11 -2.82
C TYR A 254 12.58 -12.41 -2.61
N GLN A 255 12.69 -13.19 -3.68
CA GLN A 255 13.37 -14.50 -3.66
C GLN A 255 14.11 -14.72 -4.98
N ASN A 256 15.30 -15.35 -4.93
CA ASN A 256 16.10 -15.66 -6.10
C ASN A 256 16.31 -14.46 -7.04
N SER A 257 16.56 -13.28 -6.46
CA SER A 257 16.74 -12.02 -7.19
C SER A 257 15.51 -11.59 -8.01
N LYS A 258 14.32 -12.05 -7.65
CA LYS A 258 13.05 -11.69 -8.29
C LYS A 258 12.04 -11.19 -7.27
N VAL A 259 11.27 -10.20 -7.68
CA VAL A 259 10.10 -9.73 -6.94
C VAL A 259 8.87 -10.46 -7.49
N ASN A 260 8.10 -11.07 -6.57
CA ASN A 260 6.74 -11.50 -6.87
C ASN A 260 5.78 -10.56 -6.15
N ALA A 261 4.86 -9.96 -6.90
CA ALA A 261 3.91 -8.98 -6.37
C ALA A 261 2.48 -9.34 -6.77
N SER A 262 1.56 -9.22 -5.81
CA SER A 262 0.14 -9.47 -6.06
C SER A 262 -0.77 -8.60 -5.20
N VAL A 263 -2.00 -8.42 -5.69
CA VAL A 263 -3.15 -7.90 -4.94
C VAL A 263 -4.31 -8.83 -5.23
N GLU A 264 -4.72 -9.60 -4.25
CA GLU A 264 -5.82 -10.54 -4.44
C GLU A 264 -6.55 -10.88 -3.12
N PRO A 265 -7.84 -11.24 -3.18
CA PRO A 265 -8.54 -11.78 -2.02
C PRO A 265 -7.78 -13.00 -1.51
N THR A 266 -7.42 -12.98 -0.24
CA THR A 266 -6.58 -13.97 0.41
C THR A 266 -7.23 -14.46 1.69
N LEU A 267 -7.19 -15.76 1.94
CA LEU A 267 -7.61 -16.33 3.21
C LEU A 267 -6.51 -16.14 4.26
N ILE A 268 -6.80 -15.33 5.25
CA ILE A 268 -5.92 -15.06 6.39
C ILE A 268 -6.40 -15.87 7.59
N HIS A 269 -5.53 -16.72 8.15
CA HIS A 269 -5.88 -17.49 9.34
C HIS A 269 -6.25 -16.58 10.51
N LYS A 270 -7.29 -16.92 11.27
CA LYS A 270 -7.83 -16.08 12.36
C LYS A 270 -6.81 -15.71 13.45
N SER A 271 -5.72 -16.48 13.59
CA SER A 271 -4.62 -16.16 14.52
C SER A 271 -3.63 -15.14 13.97
N HIS A 272 -3.62 -14.87 12.67
CA HIS A 272 -2.75 -13.88 12.07
C HIS A 272 -3.23 -12.46 12.38
N GLN A 273 -2.32 -11.52 12.68
CA GLN A 273 -2.64 -10.15 13.07
C GLN A 273 -3.48 -9.40 12.02
N LEU A 274 -3.21 -9.61 10.73
CA LEU A 274 -3.99 -8.99 9.65
C LEU A 274 -5.47 -9.43 9.64
N ALA A 275 -5.82 -10.59 10.21
CA ALA A 275 -7.20 -11.04 10.30
C ALA A 275 -8.05 -10.16 11.24
N THR A 276 -7.43 -9.42 12.15
CA THR A 276 -8.11 -8.56 13.13
C THR A 276 -8.34 -7.13 12.64
N VAL A 277 -7.80 -6.78 11.47
CA VAL A 277 -7.94 -5.45 10.87
C VAL A 277 -9.31 -5.33 10.21
N GLU A 278 -10.18 -4.54 10.77
CA GLU A 278 -11.59 -4.40 10.34
C GLU A 278 -11.89 -2.99 9.81
N ASP A 279 -13.06 -2.84 9.21
CA ASP A 279 -13.63 -1.59 8.70
C ASP A 279 -12.68 -0.87 7.71
N GLU A 280 -12.57 0.46 7.74
CA GLU A 280 -11.75 1.24 6.82
C GLU A 280 -10.25 1.26 7.17
N TYR A 281 -9.84 0.53 8.21
CA TYR A 281 -8.45 0.54 8.66
C TYR A 281 -7.53 -0.26 7.74
N ASN A 282 -6.29 0.22 7.67
CA ASN A 282 -5.20 -0.41 6.93
C ASN A 282 -4.17 -1.01 7.89
N ALA A 283 -3.42 -1.97 7.40
CA ALA A 283 -2.24 -2.48 8.09
C ALA A 283 -1.22 -3.02 7.10
N ILE A 284 0.05 -2.88 7.44
CA ILE A 284 1.16 -3.45 6.66
C ILE A 284 2.01 -4.29 7.59
N TYR A 285 2.23 -5.53 7.21
CA TYR A 285 3.04 -6.52 7.87
C TYR A 285 4.32 -6.70 7.09
N VAL A 286 5.46 -6.56 7.74
CA VAL A 286 6.79 -6.59 7.13
C VAL A 286 7.63 -7.64 7.85
N VAL A 287 8.33 -8.47 7.08
CA VAL A 287 9.21 -9.52 7.56
C VAL A 287 10.66 -9.15 7.28
N GLY A 288 11.42 -8.88 8.33
CA GLY A 288 12.85 -8.61 8.27
C GLY A 288 13.66 -9.77 8.85
N ASP A 289 14.86 -9.98 8.35
CA ASP A 289 15.74 -11.09 8.76
C ASP A 289 16.21 -11.02 10.21
N ALA A 290 16.38 -9.81 10.74
CA ALA A 290 16.85 -9.60 12.12
C ALA A 290 15.70 -9.26 13.08
N VAL A 291 14.77 -8.38 12.67
CA VAL A 291 13.67 -7.93 13.53
C VAL A 291 12.52 -8.94 13.60
N GLY A 292 12.46 -9.87 12.62
CA GLY A 292 11.31 -10.75 12.44
C GLY A 292 10.09 -9.99 11.93
N ASP A 293 8.93 -10.37 12.42
CA ASP A 293 7.64 -9.86 12.00
C ASP A 293 7.28 -8.55 12.68
N THR A 294 6.94 -7.54 11.89
CA THR A 294 6.44 -6.25 12.38
C THR A 294 5.14 -5.88 11.70
N MET A 295 4.23 -5.20 12.40
CA MET A 295 2.97 -4.72 11.83
C MET A 295 2.75 -3.25 12.17
N PHE A 296 2.36 -2.48 11.15
CA PHE A 296 1.97 -1.08 11.24
C PHE A 296 0.47 -0.98 10.94
N TYR A 297 -0.29 -0.37 11.84
CA TYR A 297 -1.75 -0.31 11.76
C TYR A 297 -2.24 1.12 11.97
N GLY A 298 -3.27 1.54 11.23
CA GLY A 298 -3.87 2.85 11.38
C GLY A 298 -4.85 3.19 10.27
N LYS A 299 -5.18 4.48 10.16
CA LYS A 299 -6.05 4.98 9.09
C LYS A 299 -5.28 5.11 7.78
N GLY A 300 -5.75 4.40 6.76
CA GLY A 300 -5.15 4.37 5.42
C GLY A 300 -5.45 5.59 4.56
N ALA A 301 -6.42 6.42 4.95
CA ALA A 301 -6.85 7.62 4.23
C ALA A 301 -7.48 8.63 5.20
N GLY A 302 -7.83 9.81 4.67
CA GLY A 302 -8.53 10.85 5.40
C GLY A 302 -7.73 12.14 5.51
N SER A 303 -8.44 13.27 5.64
CA SER A 303 -7.84 14.60 5.60
C SER A 303 -6.69 14.78 6.61
N LEU A 304 -6.95 14.52 7.89
CA LEU A 304 -5.94 14.69 8.94
C LEU A 304 -4.91 13.55 8.96
N ALA A 305 -5.34 12.29 8.71
CA ALA A 305 -4.42 11.15 8.71
C ALA A 305 -3.34 11.30 7.62
N THR A 306 -3.78 11.51 6.38
CA THR A 306 -2.86 11.72 5.24
C THR A 306 -2.10 13.05 5.38
N GLY A 307 -2.78 14.13 5.84
CA GLY A 307 -2.13 15.41 6.14
C GLY A 307 -1.03 15.30 7.19
N SER A 308 -1.19 14.43 8.19
CA SER A 308 -0.17 14.17 9.22
C SER A 308 1.11 13.57 8.63
N ALA A 309 0.98 12.62 7.69
CA ALA A 309 2.13 12.04 7.00
C ALA A 309 2.87 13.08 6.15
N VAL A 310 2.13 13.93 5.41
CA VAL A 310 2.72 15.06 4.66
C VAL A 310 3.46 16.03 5.56
N VAL A 311 2.85 16.41 6.70
CA VAL A 311 3.50 17.35 7.65
C VAL A 311 4.70 16.68 8.32
N SER A 312 4.66 15.37 8.60
CA SER A 312 5.84 14.64 9.10
C SER A 312 6.99 14.69 8.10
N ASP A 313 6.72 14.49 6.81
CA ASP A 313 7.73 14.65 5.76
C ASP A 313 8.27 16.09 5.70
N LEU A 314 7.41 17.09 5.81
CA LEU A 314 7.80 18.50 5.87
C LEU A 314 8.75 18.79 7.04
N LEU A 315 8.45 18.28 8.22
CA LEU A 315 9.33 18.43 9.40
C LEU A 315 10.67 17.71 9.20
N ASN A 316 10.66 16.52 8.63
CA ASN A 316 11.89 15.76 8.33
C ASN A 316 12.79 16.51 7.33
N VAL A 317 12.23 17.11 6.27
CA VAL A 317 12.97 17.93 5.32
C VAL A 317 13.50 19.20 6.00
N ALA A 318 12.69 19.86 6.81
CA ALA A 318 13.06 21.09 7.52
C ALA A 318 14.22 20.88 8.51
N LEU A 319 14.24 19.78 9.27
CA LEU A 319 15.32 19.40 10.18
C LEU A 319 16.62 19.09 9.43
N PHE A 320 16.52 18.54 8.23
CA PHE A 320 17.66 18.28 7.38
C PHE A 320 18.40 19.56 6.97
N PHE A 321 17.68 20.67 6.69
CA PHE A 321 18.28 21.98 6.41
C PHE A 321 19.17 22.52 7.55
N GLU A 322 18.91 22.10 8.81
CA GLU A 322 19.67 22.59 9.96
C GLU A 322 20.98 21.86 10.18
N SER A 323 21.09 20.63 9.71
CA SER A 323 22.25 19.78 10.02
C SER A 323 23.54 20.20 9.28
N ASN A 324 23.51 21.20 8.38
CA ASN A 324 24.65 21.65 7.54
C ASN A 324 25.43 20.51 6.83
N THR A 325 24.91 19.30 6.87
CA THR A 325 25.43 18.19 6.10
C THR A 325 24.83 18.27 4.71
N HIS A 326 25.57 18.78 3.75
CA HIS A 326 25.20 18.86 2.32
C HIS A 326 25.01 17.49 1.66
N THR A 327 24.98 16.46 2.43
CA THR A 327 24.58 15.12 2.02
C THR A 327 23.34 14.76 2.80
N LEU A 328 22.20 14.59 2.09
CA LEU A 328 21.14 13.68 2.55
C LEU A 328 21.87 12.48 3.12
N PRO A 329 21.49 11.94 4.31
CA PRO A 329 21.95 10.61 4.64
C PRO A 329 21.68 9.83 3.36
N PRO A 330 22.68 9.22 2.75
CA PRO A 330 22.45 8.53 1.50
C PRO A 330 21.20 7.70 1.78
N HIS A 331 20.15 7.86 0.95
CA HIS A 331 19.19 6.78 0.83
C HIS A 331 20.11 5.62 0.71
N PHE A 332 20.15 4.72 1.68
CA PHE A 332 21.13 3.67 1.70
C PHE A 332 21.27 3.24 0.26
N GLU A 333 22.41 3.59 -0.40
CA GLU A 333 22.76 2.93 -1.61
C GLU A 333 22.76 1.46 -1.21
N LEU A 334 21.61 0.82 -1.40
CA LEU A 334 21.64 -0.60 -1.62
C LEU A 334 22.47 -0.67 -2.90
N LYS A 335 23.79 -0.84 -2.68
CA LYS A 335 24.82 -0.79 -3.70
C LYS A 335 24.30 -1.52 -4.92
N THR A 336 23.88 -0.77 -5.93
CA THR A 336 23.47 -1.27 -7.24
C THR A 336 24.64 -1.95 -7.95
N ASP A 337 25.87 -1.83 -7.39
CA ASP A 337 27.11 -2.43 -7.85
C ASP A 337 27.85 -3.27 -6.80
N ALA A 338 27.18 -3.68 -5.77
CA ALA A 338 27.63 -4.94 -5.18
C ALA A 338 27.03 -6.02 -6.09
N THR A 339 27.81 -6.47 -7.09
CA THR A 339 28.15 -7.88 -7.04
C THR A 339 28.25 -8.24 -5.56
N ARG A 340 27.12 -8.62 -4.91
CA ARG A 340 27.22 -9.59 -3.86
C ARG A 340 27.97 -10.72 -4.57
N GLU A 341 29.28 -10.84 -4.31
CA GLU A 341 29.89 -12.13 -4.31
C GLU A 341 28.94 -12.92 -3.45
N ILE A 342 28.08 -13.65 -4.13
CA ILE A 342 27.33 -14.74 -3.55
C ILE A 342 28.46 -15.54 -2.92
N MET A 343 28.61 -15.46 -1.61
CA MET A 343 29.34 -16.49 -0.91
C MET A 343 28.67 -17.75 -1.44
N ASP A 344 29.46 -18.54 -2.17
CA ASP A 344 29.10 -19.90 -2.55
C ASP A 344 28.82 -20.66 -1.25
N THR A 345 27.61 -20.50 -0.77
CA THR A 345 27.08 -21.39 0.23
C THR A 345 26.38 -22.49 -0.57
N GLU A 346 27.16 -23.54 -0.85
CA GLU A 346 26.66 -24.82 -1.38
C GLU A 346 25.57 -25.46 -0.51
N ASP A 347 25.09 -24.79 0.53
CA ASP A 347 24.11 -25.29 1.51
C ASP A 347 22.87 -24.42 1.71
N VAL A 348 22.57 -23.44 0.85
CA VAL A 348 21.22 -22.89 0.82
C VAL A 348 20.35 -23.85 0.03
N VAL A 349 19.84 -24.88 0.70
CA VAL A 349 18.66 -25.60 0.26
C VAL A 349 17.60 -24.54 -0.02
N ALA A 350 17.30 -24.30 -1.28
CA ALA A 350 16.17 -23.48 -1.69
C ALA A 350 14.94 -24.11 -1.03
N ILE A 351 14.51 -23.53 0.09
CA ILE A 351 13.23 -23.88 0.70
C ILE A 351 12.21 -23.39 -0.32
N GLN A 352 11.77 -24.27 -1.19
CA GLN A 352 10.61 -24.02 -2.03
C GLN A 352 9.47 -23.72 -1.05
N GLU A 353 9.05 -22.45 -0.97
CA GLU A 353 7.86 -22.10 -0.19
C GLU A 353 6.71 -22.95 -0.72
N LYS A 354 6.26 -23.88 0.13
CA LYS A 354 5.09 -24.68 -0.19
C LYS A 354 3.88 -23.77 -0.28
N LEU A 355 3.19 -23.86 -1.40
CA LEU A 355 2.04 -23.01 -1.71
C LEU A 355 0.81 -23.46 -0.91
N ASN A 356 0.03 -22.50 -0.44
CA ASN A 356 -1.18 -22.74 0.31
C ASN A 356 -2.36 -22.11 -0.41
N TYR A 357 -3.43 -22.89 -0.60
CA TYR A 357 -4.58 -22.45 -1.36
C TYR A 357 -5.89 -22.83 -0.71
N TYR A 358 -6.90 -21.99 -0.89
CA TYR A 358 -8.29 -22.32 -0.77
C TYR A 358 -8.88 -22.46 -2.17
N VAL A 359 -9.51 -23.62 -2.44
CA VAL A 359 -10.05 -23.94 -3.76
C VAL A 359 -11.54 -24.26 -3.59
N VAL A 360 -12.37 -23.69 -4.44
CA VAL A 360 -13.79 -24.03 -4.54
C VAL A 360 -13.96 -25.05 -5.66
N LEU A 361 -14.47 -26.22 -5.32
CA LEU A 361 -14.62 -27.35 -6.23
C LEU A 361 -16.07 -27.77 -6.35
N ASN A 362 -16.53 -28.07 -7.56
CA ASN A 362 -17.84 -28.68 -7.80
C ASN A 362 -17.70 -30.20 -7.83
N SER A 363 -18.63 -30.91 -7.14
CA SER A 363 -18.66 -32.37 -7.12
C SER A 363 -20.03 -32.88 -6.69
N ASP A 364 -20.53 -33.93 -7.35
CA ASP A 364 -21.77 -34.63 -6.98
C ASP A 364 -21.54 -35.75 -5.93
N LEU A 365 -20.31 -35.88 -5.41
CA LEU A 365 -19.97 -36.88 -4.40
C LEU A 365 -20.41 -36.44 -3.00
N SER A 366 -20.72 -37.40 -2.13
CA SER A 366 -20.86 -37.08 -0.71
C SER A 366 -19.56 -36.61 -0.09
N LYS A 367 -19.61 -35.85 0.99
CA LYS A 367 -18.42 -35.24 1.64
C LYS A 367 -17.34 -36.28 1.92
N GLU A 368 -17.71 -37.48 2.45
CA GLU A 368 -16.75 -38.54 2.79
C GLU A 368 -16.04 -39.09 1.55
N LYS A 369 -16.78 -39.31 0.43
CA LYS A 369 -16.21 -39.77 -0.82
C LYS A 369 -15.35 -38.71 -1.47
N PHE A 370 -15.79 -37.47 -1.43
CA PHE A 370 -15.05 -36.34 -1.95
C PHE A 370 -13.71 -36.16 -1.20
N GLU A 371 -13.71 -36.18 0.14
CA GLU A 371 -12.49 -36.12 0.94
C GLU A 371 -11.54 -37.29 0.67
N SER A 372 -12.06 -38.50 0.46
CA SER A 372 -11.23 -39.67 0.11
C SER A 372 -10.54 -39.47 -1.22
N LEU A 373 -11.29 -39.02 -2.23
CA LEU A 373 -10.75 -38.75 -3.57
C LEU A 373 -9.69 -37.65 -3.57
N LEU A 374 -9.92 -36.57 -2.81
CA LEU A 374 -8.95 -35.50 -2.66
C LEU A 374 -7.66 -35.98 -2.00
N LYS A 375 -7.72 -36.81 -0.96
CA LYS A 375 -6.53 -37.38 -0.31
C LYS A 375 -5.73 -38.26 -1.23
N GLU A 376 -6.39 -39.00 -2.12
CA GLU A 376 -5.72 -39.82 -3.15
C GLU A 376 -5.06 -38.95 -4.22
N THR A 377 -5.72 -37.84 -4.61
CA THR A 377 -5.23 -36.91 -5.64
C THR A 377 -4.08 -36.03 -5.15
N LEU A 378 -4.05 -35.70 -3.85
CA LEU A 378 -3.11 -34.78 -3.22
C LEU A 378 -2.18 -35.48 -2.22
N PRO A 379 -1.38 -36.47 -2.61
CA PRO A 379 -0.59 -37.29 -1.68
C PRO A 379 0.50 -36.53 -0.94
N PHE A 380 0.92 -35.36 -1.44
CA PHE A 380 2.06 -34.58 -0.92
C PHE A 380 1.63 -33.29 -0.17
N HIS A 381 0.36 -33.15 0.22
CA HIS A 381 -0.08 -32.01 1.01
C HIS A 381 0.30 -32.17 2.49
N LYS A 382 0.53 -31.03 3.18
CA LYS A 382 0.79 -30.98 4.62
C LYS A 382 -0.49 -31.05 5.45
N SER A 383 -1.54 -30.40 5.00
CA SER A 383 -2.84 -30.33 5.66
C SER A 383 -3.95 -30.09 4.64
N LEU A 384 -5.10 -30.75 4.85
CA LEU A 384 -6.28 -30.64 4.04
C LEU A 384 -7.48 -30.39 4.94
N GLN A 385 -8.26 -29.37 4.64
CA GLN A 385 -9.53 -29.07 5.33
C GLN A 385 -10.62 -28.94 4.27
N VAL A 386 -11.76 -29.58 4.48
CA VAL A 386 -12.87 -29.59 3.53
C VAL A 386 -14.14 -29.14 4.25
N GLU A 387 -14.85 -28.19 3.66
CA GLU A 387 -16.17 -27.75 4.12
C GLU A 387 -17.15 -27.70 2.95
N GLN A 388 -18.35 -28.24 3.17
CA GLN A 388 -19.41 -28.20 2.17
C GLN A 388 -20.01 -26.79 2.11
N ARG A 389 -20.09 -26.23 0.89
CA ARG A 389 -20.65 -24.91 0.62
C ARG A 389 -22.15 -24.99 0.34
N ASP A 390 -22.52 -25.92 -0.54
CA ASP A 390 -23.89 -26.25 -0.92
C ASP A 390 -23.98 -27.73 -1.36
N GLU A 391 -25.09 -28.16 -2.01
CA GLU A 391 -25.29 -29.56 -2.38
C GLU A 391 -24.21 -30.14 -3.30
N GLN A 392 -23.58 -29.30 -4.15
CA GLN A 392 -22.64 -29.73 -5.18
C GLN A 392 -21.28 -29.03 -5.08
N THR A 393 -21.05 -28.18 -4.07
CA THR A 393 -19.85 -27.36 -4.00
C THR A 393 -19.13 -27.52 -2.67
N TYR A 394 -17.80 -27.66 -2.72
CA TYR A 394 -16.93 -27.80 -1.55
C TYR A 394 -15.86 -26.71 -1.54
N GLY A 395 -15.62 -26.11 -0.38
CA GLY A 395 -14.46 -25.30 -0.11
C GLY A 395 -13.34 -26.12 0.51
N VAL A 396 -12.16 -26.06 -0.05
CA VAL A 396 -11.01 -26.89 0.33
C VAL A 396 -9.81 -26.01 0.62
N VAL A 397 -9.29 -26.05 1.85
CA VAL A 397 -7.98 -25.46 2.17
C VAL A 397 -6.91 -26.52 2.06
N ILE A 398 -5.93 -26.28 1.19
CA ILE A 398 -4.81 -27.17 0.92
C ILE A 398 -3.53 -26.45 1.32
N ILE A 399 -2.77 -27.06 2.24
CA ILE A 399 -1.54 -26.47 2.77
C ILE A 399 -0.36 -27.32 2.31
N GLY A 400 0.66 -26.65 1.76
CA GLY A 400 1.94 -27.28 1.46
C GLY A 400 1.98 -27.99 0.11
N LEU A 401 1.39 -27.41 -0.94
CA LEU A 401 1.54 -27.87 -2.31
C LEU A 401 2.89 -27.46 -2.89
N ASP A 402 3.46 -28.34 -3.71
CA ASP A 402 4.69 -28.07 -4.47
C ASP A 402 4.39 -27.53 -5.89
N GLN A 403 3.13 -27.56 -6.32
CA GLN A 403 2.64 -27.12 -7.64
C GLN A 403 1.33 -26.32 -7.47
N SER A 404 0.89 -25.66 -8.55
CA SER A 404 -0.40 -24.96 -8.52
C SER A 404 -1.57 -25.94 -8.32
N PRO A 405 -2.68 -25.51 -7.70
CA PRO A 405 -3.88 -26.35 -7.58
C PRO A 405 -4.42 -26.78 -8.93
N GLU A 406 -4.36 -25.91 -9.95
CA GLU A 406 -4.80 -26.20 -11.30
C GLU A 406 -4.04 -27.38 -11.89
N ASP A 407 -2.71 -27.42 -11.72
CA ASP A 407 -1.85 -28.48 -12.26
C ASP A 407 -2.10 -29.85 -11.60
N VAL A 408 -2.48 -29.84 -10.32
CA VAL A 408 -2.68 -31.06 -9.55
C VAL A 408 -4.11 -31.56 -9.66
N LEU A 409 -5.10 -30.67 -9.51
CA LEU A 409 -6.52 -31.06 -9.45
C LEU A 409 -7.11 -31.34 -10.82
N SER A 410 -6.62 -30.71 -11.91
CA SER A 410 -7.05 -31.00 -13.27
C SER A 410 -6.76 -32.44 -13.70
N LYS A 411 -5.75 -33.09 -13.10
CA LYS A 411 -5.41 -34.51 -13.37
C LYS A 411 -6.48 -35.51 -12.87
N ALA A 412 -7.35 -35.06 -11.96
CA ALA A 412 -8.40 -35.87 -11.37
C ALA A 412 -9.82 -35.42 -11.75
N ASP A 413 -9.95 -34.66 -12.85
CA ASP A 413 -11.22 -34.13 -13.38
C ASP A 413 -12.04 -33.30 -12.36
N PHE A 414 -11.39 -32.68 -11.39
CA PHE A 414 -12.07 -31.74 -10.51
C PHE A 414 -12.40 -30.44 -11.26
N ASN A 415 -13.65 -30.01 -11.16
CA ASN A 415 -14.09 -28.74 -11.69
C ASN A 415 -13.82 -27.62 -10.69
N ILE A 416 -12.79 -26.82 -10.94
CA ILE A 416 -12.36 -25.70 -10.11
C ILE A 416 -13.23 -24.49 -10.44
N GLU A 417 -13.97 -23.96 -9.45
CA GLU A 417 -14.74 -22.72 -9.58
C GLU A 417 -13.90 -21.49 -9.23
N LYS A 418 -13.17 -21.56 -8.12
CA LYS A 418 -12.35 -20.44 -7.62
C LYS A 418 -11.10 -20.92 -6.89
N ILE A 419 -10.06 -20.09 -6.90
CA ILE A 419 -8.84 -20.29 -6.14
C ILE A 419 -8.48 -19.00 -5.42
N TYR A 420 -8.14 -19.11 -4.14
CA TYR A 420 -7.62 -18.01 -3.32
C TYR A 420 -6.31 -18.45 -2.66
N PRO A 421 -5.29 -17.57 -2.59
CA PRO A 421 -4.13 -17.83 -1.76
C PRO A 421 -4.50 -17.89 -0.28
N VAL A 422 -3.71 -18.63 0.50
CA VAL A 422 -3.88 -18.78 1.95
C VAL A 422 -2.61 -18.37 2.67
N GLU A 423 -2.71 -17.48 3.64
CA GLU A 423 -1.62 -17.08 4.53
C GLU A 423 -1.85 -17.61 5.95
N ARG A 424 -0.81 -18.22 6.49
CA ARG A 424 -0.71 -18.69 7.88
C ARG A 424 0.52 -18.05 8.53
N VAL A 425 0.50 -17.97 9.85
CA VAL A 425 1.68 -17.56 10.64
C VAL A 425 2.79 -18.57 10.48
#